data_9632efef159e046116a8f191ea75c860
#
_entry.id   9632efef159e046116a8f191ea75c860
#
_cell.length_a   1.000
_cell.length_b   1.000
_cell.length_c   1.000
_cell.angle_alpha   90.00
_cell.angle_beta   90.00
_cell.angle_gamma   90.00
#
_symmetry.space_group_name_H-M   'P 1'
#
loop_
_entity.id
_entity.type
_entity.pdbx_description
1 polymer ?
#
loop_
_entity_poly.entity_id
_entity_poly.type
_entity_poly.pdbx_seq_one_letter_code
_entity_poly.pdbx_strand_id
1 'polypeptide(L)'
;METLMKKNFVVRIAFAAVTLSVAGLVYAQNFPDRPVTLVVPNPPGGLVDTSARLLSEPLTRVIGQPVVVDNKPGASGNTAYQYVARAKPDGYTLLISYSGYHVGNPSLFDKLPWDPIKDFSPIALLTVSTNVIAVHPSVPVNNLKEFIAYAKANPGKLNYASQGNGSVSHIGTEIFKQTTGVDIVHVPYKGSGPAIQDVLAGQVQVFISTPPSVMQHVQSGKLKGLAVTGKNRHPGMPNVPTTAEAGLPSFQLESWVALYAPAGTPAPVVAKLTNSVKQSLALPEIKERADAAGVELRYLGPNQTDALVKKELPFWHKAIKASNITLD
;
A
#
# COMPACT_ATOMS: atom_id res chain seq x y z
N MET A 1 -43.07 -45.28 -4.96
CA MET A 1 -41.99 -45.23 -3.94
C MET A 1 -40.92 -44.18 -4.31
N GLU A 2 -40.55 -44.08 -5.57
CA GLU A 2 -39.52 -43.11 -6.08
C GLU A 2 -39.89 -41.62 -5.93
N THR A 3 -41.16 -41.28 -6.13
CA THR A 3 -41.65 -39.89 -6.05
C THR A 3 -41.64 -39.35 -4.61
N LEU A 4 -41.84 -40.20 -3.61
CA LEU A 4 -41.77 -39.83 -2.19
C LEU A 4 -40.30 -39.60 -1.73
N MET A 5 -39.37 -40.39 -2.25
CA MET A 5 -37.93 -40.22 -1.97
C MET A 5 -37.38 -38.94 -2.56
N LYS A 6 -37.75 -38.58 -3.80
CA LYS A 6 -37.35 -37.31 -4.43
C LYS A 6 -37.90 -36.08 -3.68
N LYS A 7 -39.14 -36.15 -3.20
CA LYS A 7 -39.76 -35.06 -2.43
C LYS A 7 -39.09 -34.83 -1.07
N ASN A 8 -38.74 -35.92 -0.37
CA ASN A 8 -38.00 -35.82 0.90
C ASN A 8 -36.55 -35.35 0.73
N PHE A 9 -35.89 -35.64 -0.41
CA PHE A 9 -34.55 -35.19 -0.72
C PHE A 9 -34.51 -33.66 -0.98
N VAL A 10 -35.45 -33.12 -1.76
CA VAL A 10 -35.59 -31.70 -2.05
C VAL A 10 -35.91 -30.92 -0.77
N VAL A 11 -36.78 -31.43 0.10
CA VAL A 11 -37.09 -30.77 1.40
C VAL A 11 -35.88 -30.73 2.33
N ARG A 12 -35.06 -31.79 2.35
CA ARG A 12 -33.83 -31.84 3.14
C ARG A 12 -32.77 -30.84 2.64
N ILE A 13 -32.62 -30.67 1.32
CA ILE A 13 -31.70 -29.66 0.74
C ILE A 13 -32.21 -28.25 1.03
N ALA A 14 -33.50 -27.98 0.91
CA ALA A 14 -34.08 -26.68 1.24
C ALA A 14 -33.92 -26.35 2.73
N PHE A 15 -34.09 -27.33 3.62
CA PHE A 15 -33.89 -27.14 5.07
C PHE A 15 -32.43 -26.89 5.42
N ALA A 16 -31.47 -27.59 4.77
CA ALA A 16 -30.04 -27.37 4.95
C ALA A 16 -29.61 -25.99 4.43
N ALA A 17 -30.18 -25.55 3.31
CA ALA A 17 -29.89 -24.21 2.76
C ALA A 17 -30.40 -23.07 3.67
N VAL A 18 -31.59 -23.25 4.26
CA VAL A 18 -32.18 -22.29 5.21
C VAL A 18 -31.39 -22.24 6.52
N THR A 19 -30.94 -23.39 7.05
CA THR A 19 -30.12 -23.44 8.26
C THR A 19 -28.73 -22.82 8.07
N LEU A 20 -28.08 -23.00 6.91
CA LEU A 20 -26.82 -22.29 6.59
C LEU A 20 -27.02 -20.78 6.47
N SER A 21 -28.14 -20.33 5.89
CA SER A 21 -28.42 -18.90 5.76
C SER A 21 -28.70 -18.22 7.11
N VAL A 22 -29.39 -18.91 8.02
CA VAL A 22 -29.68 -18.42 9.38
C VAL A 22 -28.42 -18.41 10.24
N ALA A 23 -27.55 -19.42 10.13
CA ALA A 23 -26.27 -19.44 10.86
C ALA A 23 -25.36 -18.27 10.44
N GLY A 24 -25.32 -17.93 9.15
CA GLY A 24 -24.56 -16.77 8.66
C GLY A 24 -25.08 -15.42 9.20
N LEU A 25 -26.39 -15.30 9.38
CA LEU A 25 -27.01 -14.08 9.92
C LEU A 25 -26.76 -13.91 11.43
N VAL A 26 -26.72 -14.97 12.21
CA VAL A 26 -26.44 -14.93 13.65
C VAL A 26 -24.99 -14.51 13.93
N TYR A 27 -24.04 -15.01 13.14
CA TYR A 27 -22.63 -14.60 13.28
C TYR A 27 -22.41 -13.11 12.95
N ALA A 28 -23.13 -12.56 11.99
CA ALA A 28 -23.01 -11.16 11.60
C ALA A 28 -23.62 -10.17 12.62
N GLN A 29 -24.59 -10.60 13.42
CA GLN A 29 -25.22 -9.75 14.43
C GLN A 29 -24.29 -9.42 15.60
N ASN A 30 -23.32 -10.26 15.92
CA ASN A 30 -22.38 -10.07 17.04
C ASN A 30 -20.97 -9.64 16.61
N PHE A 31 -20.70 -9.49 15.30
CA PHE A 31 -19.38 -9.03 14.83
C PHE A 31 -19.24 -7.52 15.02
N PRO A 32 -18.06 -7.00 15.52
CA PRO A 32 -17.02 -7.76 16.21
C PRO A 32 -17.33 -7.95 17.71
N ASP A 33 -16.99 -9.10 18.28
CA ASP A 33 -17.11 -9.43 19.71
C ASP A 33 -15.74 -9.54 20.41
N ARG A 34 -14.66 -9.39 19.66
CA ARG A 34 -13.27 -9.50 20.11
C ARG A 34 -12.36 -8.58 19.28
N PRO A 35 -11.06 -8.40 19.66
CA PRO A 35 -10.13 -7.56 18.94
C PRO A 35 -9.96 -7.95 17.47
N VAL A 36 -9.84 -6.92 16.61
CA VAL A 36 -9.54 -7.05 15.19
C VAL A 36 -8.07 -6.73 14.94
N THR A 37 -7.37 -7.57 14.16
CA THR A 37 -5.95 -7.40 13.84
C THR A 37 -5.77 -6.84 12.44
N LEU A 38 -5.04 -5.73 12.33
CA LEU A 38 -4.56 -5.16 11.07
C LEU A 38 -3.13 -5.65 10.82
N VAL A 39 -2.98 -6.58 9.91
CA VAL A 39 -1.67 -7.13 9.52
C VAL A 39 -1.01 -6.21 8.51
N VAL A 40 0.18 -5.73 8.84
CA VAL A 40 0.96 -4.75 8.05
C VAL A 40 2.18 -5.44 7.44
N PRO A 41 2.39 -5.41 6.11
CA PRO A 41 3.48 -6.12 5.43
C PRO A 41 4.86 -5.46 5.57
N ASN A 42 4.93 -4.30 6.21
CA ASN A 42 6.14 -3.50 6.35
C ASN A 42 6.55 -3.33 7.83
N PRO A 43 7.84 -3.08 8.12
CA PRO A 43 8.26 -2.58 9.42
C PRO A 43 7.58 -1.24 9.76
N PRO A 44 7.56 -0.83 11.05
CA PRO A 44 7.08 0.48 11.45
C PRO A 44 7.79 1.64 10.72
N GLY A 45 7.05 2.73 10.49
CA GLY A 45 7.54 3.96 9.87
C GLY A 45 7.55 3.95 8.33
N GLY A 46 6.57 4.47 7.71
CA GLY A 46 6.33 4.57 6.27
C GLY A 46 4.85 4.60 5.99
N LEU A 47 4.45 4.75 4.72
CA LEU A 47 3.06 4.95 4.34
C LEU A 47 2.11 3.89 4.89
N VAL A 48 2.48 2.60 4.81
CA VAL A 48 1.59 1.48 5.15
C VAL A 48 1.33 1.42 6.66
N ASP A 49 2.39 1.49 7.46
CA ASP A 49 2.29 1.51 8.93
C ASP A 49 1.57 2.77 9.43
N THR A 50 1.91 3.94 8.85
CA THR A 50 1.22 5.21 9.15
C THR A 50 -0.28 5.11 8.86
N SER A 51 -0.67 4.56 7.70
CA SER A 51 -2.08 4.39 7.34
C SER A 51 -2.81 3.42 8.28
N ALA A 52 -2.16 2.33 8.69
CA ALA A 52 -2.71 1.39 9.66
C ALA A 52 -2.96 2.06 11.02
N ARG A 53 -2.00 2.84 11.51
CA ARG A 53 -2.11 3.55 12.81
C ARG A 53 -3.09 4.71 12.76
N LEU A 54 -3.20 5.42 11.63
CA LEU A 54 -4.23 6.43 11.41
C LEU A 54 -5.64 5.83 11.52
N LEU A 55 -5.84 4.60 11.02
CA LEU A 55 -7.13 3.92 11.04
C LEU A 55 -7.43 3.24 12.39
N SER A 56 -6.45 2.65 13.07
CA SER A 56 -6.68 1.70 14.17
C SER A 56 -7.47 2.30 15.34
N GLU A 57 -7.12 3.48 15.83
CA GLU A 57 -7.80 4.14 16.94
C GLU A 57 -9.23 4.59 16.58
N PRO A 58 -9.47 5.31 15.47
CA PRO A 58 -10.83 5.67 15.06
C PRO A 58 -11.72 4.45 14.82
N LEU A 59 -11.17 3.42 14.18
CA LEU A 59 -11.91 2.19 13.93
C LEU A 59 -12.26 1.48 15.24
N THR A 60 -11.37 1.46 16.24
CA THR A 60 -11.65 0.95 17.59
C THR A 60 -12.89 1.64 18.18
N ARG A 61 -12.96 2.97 18.09
CA ARG A 61 -14.11 3.73 18.61
C ARG A 61 -15.41 3.42 17.86
N VAL A 62 -15.33 3.28 16.55
CA VAL A 62 -16.51 3.03 15.69
C VAL A 62 -17.06 1.61 15.85
N ILE A 63 -16.20 0.59 15.96
CA ILE A 63 -16.63 -0.81 16.06
C ILE A 63 -16.82 -1.30 17.49
N GLY A 64 -16.33 -0.54 18.49
CA GLY A 64 -16.46 -0.89 19.93
C GLY A 64 -15.55 -2.02 20.39
N GLN A 65 -14.56 -2.41 19.58
CA GLN A 65 -13.58 -3.45 19.91
C GLN A 65 -12.16 -2.98 19.57
N PRO A 66 -11.12 -3.41 20.32
CA PRO A 66 -9.75 -3.03 20.03
C PRO A 66 -9.33 -3.41 18.61
N VAL A 67 -8.65 -2.48 17.92
CA VAL A 67 -8.04 -2.70 16.60
C VAL A 67 -6.53 -2.63 16.78
N VAL A 68 -5.85 -3.76 16.59
CA VAL A 68 -4.42 -3.92 16.86
C VAL A 68 -3.63 -3.96 15.57
N VAL A 69 -2.56 -3.19 15.48
CA VAL A 69 -1.63 -3.21 14.36
C VAL A 69 -0.53 -4.24 14.61
N ASP A 70 -0.39 -5.21 13.69
CA ASP A 70 0.61 -6.29 13.75
C ASP A 70 1.50 -6.24 12.50
N ASN A 71 2.73 -5.77 12.67
CA ASN A 71 3.70 -5.67 11.60
C ASN A 71 4.35 -7.05 11.35
N LYS A 72 4.13 -7.62 10.15
CA LYS A 72 4.70 -8.89 9.67
C LYS A 72 5.53 -8.66 8.40
N PRO A 73 6.69 -8.02 8.50
CA PRO A 73 7.54 -7.79 7.34
C PRO A 73 8.20 -9.08 6.87
N GLY A 74 8.69 -9.08 5.63
CA GLY A 74 9.48 -10.14 5.05
C GLY A 74 9.05 -10.54 3.65
N ALA A 75 10.00 -11.04 2.86
CA ALA A 75 9.81 -11.53 1.49
C ALA A 75 9.00 -10.55 0.61
N SER A 76 9.37 -9.26 0.61
CA SER A 76 8.66 -8.20 -0.13
C SER A 76 7.15 -8.15 0.21
N GLY A 77 6.83 -8.28 1.51
CA GLY A 77 5.45 -8.29 2.01
C GLY A 77 4.75 -9.65 1.93
N ASN A 78 5.27 -10.61 1.16
CA ASN A 78 4.61 -11.90 0.93
C ASN A 78 4.29 -12.67 2.22
N THR A 79 5.09 -12.49 3.28
CA THR A 79 4.83 -13.08 4.60
C THR A 79 3.45 -12.66 5.15
N ALA A 80 3.15 -11.37 5.14
CA ALA A 80 1.86 -10.82 5.63
C ALA A 80 0.69 -11.22 4.72
N TYR A 81 0.88 -11.11 3.41
CA TYR A 81 -0.16 -11.47 2.42
C TYR A 81 -0.55 -12.94 2.54
N GLN A 82 0.43 -13.85 2.57
CA GLN A 82 0.18 -15.28 2.73
C GLN A 82 -0.48 -15.60 4.08
N TYR A 83 -0.06 -14.91 5.15
CA TYR A 83 -0.65 -15.08 6.47
C TYR A 83 -2.15 -14.74 6.46
N VAL A 84 -2.53 -13.59 5.85
CA VAL A 84 -3.94 -13.17 5.79
C VAL A 84 -4.74 -14.03 4.80
N ALA A 85 -4.19 -14.36 3.63
CA ALA A 85 -4.86 -15.22 2.65
C ALA A 85 -5.28 -16.58 3.23
N ARG A 86 -4.53 -17.10 4.24
CA ARG A 86 -4.80 -18.36 4.93
C ARG A 86 -5.57 -18.20 6.25
N ALA A 87 -5.86 -16.97 6.67
CA ALA A 87 -6.59 -16.71 7.89
C ALA A 87 -8.07 -17.11 7.76
N LYS A 88 -8.75 -17.28 8.90
CA LYS A 88 -10.19 -17.52 8.90
C LYS A 88 -10.93 -16.34 8.28
N PRO A 89 -11.89 -16.55 7.37
CA PRO A 89 -12.64 -15.47 6.73
C PRO A 89 -13.79 -14.98 7.63
N ASP A 90 -13.46 -14.53 8.84
CA ASP A 90 -14.40 -14.12 9.87
C ASP A 90 -14.35 -12.62 10.19
N GLY A 91 -13.46 -11.86 9.52
CA GLY A 91 -13.31 -10.42 9.66
C GLY A 91 -12.38 -9.96 10.78
N TYR A 92 -11.76 -10.86 11.56
CA TYR A 92 -10.87 -10.48 12.67
C TYR A 92 -9.40 -10.38 12.29
N THR A 93 -9.00 -10.89 11.14
CA THR A 93 -7.65 -10.76 10.59
C THR A 93 -7.73 -10.07 9.24
N LEU A 94 -7.24 -8.84 9.17
CA LEU A 94 -7.35 -8.00 7.98
C LEU A 94 -5.96 -7.62 7.49
N LEU A 95 -5.80 -7.46 6.18
CA LEU A 95 -4.57 -7.02 5.54
C LEU A 95 -4.61 -5.52 5.27
N ILE A 96 -3.63 -4.78 5.77
CA ILE A 96 -3.28 -3.46 5.25
C ILE A 96 -2.39 -3.68 4.03
N SER A 97 -2.99 -3.57 2.87
CA SER A 97 -2.35 -3.84 1.58
C SER A 97 -1.60 -2.60 1.08
N TYR A 98 -0.52 -2.83 0.36
CA TYR A 98 0.31 -1.81 -0.28
C TYR A 98 0.34 -2.01 -1.79
N SER A 99 0.13 -0.94 -2.57
CA SER A 99 0.06 -1.02 -4.04
C SER A 99 1.26 -1.74 -4.66
N GLY A 100 2.49 -1.39 -4.24
CA GLY A 100 3.70 -2.01 -4.79
C GLY A 100 3.71 -3.53 -4.65
N TYR A 101 3.22 -4.05 -3.52
CA TYR A 101 3.16 -5.50 -3.31
C TYR A 101 1.92 -6.12 -3.96
N HIS A 102 0.76 -5.50 -3.81
CA HIS A 102 -0.51 -6.06 -4.26
C HIS A 102 -0.60 -6.20 -5.78
N VAL A 103 -0.14 -5.20 -6.51
CA VAL A 103 -0.19 -5.19 -7.98
C VAL A 103 1.18 -5.37 -8.65
N GLY A 104 2.30 -5.21 -7.90
CA GLY A 104 3.65 -5.42 -8.42
C GLY A 104 4.14 -6.86 -8.26
N ASN A 105 3.99 -7.46 -7.07
CA ASN A 105 4.50 -8.82 -6.80
C ASN A 105 4.00 -9.90 -7.79
N PRO A 106 2.74 -9.84 -8.30
CA PRO A 106 2.30 -10.81 -9.32
C PRO A 106 3.14 -10.81 -10.61
N SER A 107 3.91 -9.76 -10.85
CA SER A 107 4.80 -9.65 -12.01
C SER A 107 6.29 -9.82 -11.68
N LEU A 108 6.63 -9.84 -10.39
CA LEU A 108 8.00 -9.95 -9.90
C LEU A 108 8.36 -11.36 -9.45
N PHE A 109 7.38 -12.15 -9.02
CA PHE A 109 7.61 -13.50 -8.51
C PHE A 109 7.00 -14.54 -9.44
N ASP A 110 7.79 -15.50 -9.89
CA ASP A 110 7.29 -16.62 -10.71
C ASP A 110 6.30 -17.50 -9.96
N LYS A 111 6.48 -17.63 -8.64
CA LYS A 111 5.63 -18.42 -7.74
C LYS A 111 5.18 -17.55 -6.56
N LEU A 112 4.06 -16.88 -6.73
CA LEU A 112 3.45 -16.12 -5.66
C LEU A 112 2.55 -17.03 -4.81
N PRO A 113 2.68 -17.05 -3.46
CA PRO A 113 1.89 -17.94 -2.59
C PRO A 113 0.48 -17.42 -2.30
N TRP A 114 0.02 -16.42 -3.03
CA TRP A 114 -1.30 -15.79 -2.96
C TRP A 114 -1.69 -15.16 -4.30
N ASP A 115 -2.99 -14.97 -4.52
CA ASP A 115 -3.56 -14.32 -5.71
C ASP A 115 -4.21 -12.99 -5.31
N PRO A 116 -3.87 -11.85 -5.95
CA PRO A 116 -4.36 -10.52 -5.57
C PRO A 116 -5.88 -10.35 -5.70
N ILE A 117 -6.53 -11.16 -6.53
CA ILE A 117 -7.97 -11.07 -6.79
C ILE A 117 -8.74 -12.17 -6.07
N LYS A 118 -8.21 -13.41 -6.04
CA LYS A 118 -8.95 -14.56 -5.55
C LYS A 118 -8.88 -14.78 -4.05
N ASP A 119 -7.78 -14.37 -3.41
CA ASP A 119 -7.51 -14.69 -2.01
C ASP A 119 -7.93 -13.57 -1.04
N PHE A 120 -8.42 -12.44 -1.56
CA PHE A 120 -8.79 -11.28 -0.77
C PHE A 120 -10.14 -10.69 -1.16
N SER A 121 -10.90 -10.29 -0.13
CA SER A 121 -12.12 -9.48 -0.27
C SER A 121 -11.80 -8.03 0.04
N PRO A 122 -11.91 -7.09 -0.91
CA PRO A 122 -11.64 -5.67 -0.66
C PRO A 122 -12.66 -5.09 0.34
N ILE A 123 -12.17 -4.30 1.29
CA ILE A 123 -12.99 -3.54 2.24
C ILE A 123 -13.04 -2.08 1.82
N ALA A 124 -11.89 -1.43 1.69
CA ALA A 124 -11.79 -0.05 1.24
C ALA A 124 -10.36 0.32 0.87
N LEU A 125 -10.20 1.26 -0.06
CA LEU A 125 -8.99 2.06 -0.16
C LEU A 125 -9.02 3.10 0.96
N LEU A 126 -7.88 3.32 1.61
CA LEU A 126 -7.73 4.16 2.79
C LEU A 126 -7.02 5.47 2.47
N THR A 127 -5.87 5.34 1.84
CA THR A 127 -4.96 6.45 1.60
C THR A 127 -4.26 6.32 0.26
N VAL A 128 -3.88 7.48 -0.27
CA VAL A 128 -2.94 7.58 -1.37
C VAL A 128 -1.78 8.46 -0.96
N SER A 129 -0.67 8.32 -1.64
CA SER A 129 0.49 9.17 -1.44
C SER A 129 1.26 9.33 -2.74
N THR A 130 1.66 10.54 -3.03
CA THR A 130 2.68 10.81 -4.05
C THR A 130 4.05 10.38 -3.52
N ASN A 131 5.06 10.35 -4.38
CA ASN A 131 6.43 10.13 -3.94
C ASN A 131 7.22 11.44 -4.05
N VAL A 132 8.28 11.54 -3.28
CA VAL A 132 9.23 12.66 -3.29
C VAL A 132 10.54 12.14 -3.83
N ILE A 133 11.08 12.81 -4.83
CA ILE A 133 12.46 12.59 -5.28
C ILE A 133 13.35 13.38 -4.33
N ALA A 134 13.97 12.70 -3.37
CA ALA A 134 14.81 13.29 -2.36
C ALA A 134 16.26 12.84 -2.55
N VAL A 135 17.20 13.79 -2.34
CA VAL A 135 18.64 13.50 -2.41
C VAL A 135 19.37 14.03 -1.18
N HIS A 136 20.46 13.37 -0.80
CA HIS A 136 21.37 13.83 0.25
C HIS A 136 22.05 15.13 -0.17
N PRO A 137 22.30 16.10 0.74
CA PRO A 137 22.94 17.38 0.42
C PRO A 137 24.32 17.28 -0.23
N SER A 138 25.04 16.18 -0.06
CA SER A 138 26.34 15.94 -0.73
C SER A 138 26.23 15.86 -2.26
N VAL A 139 25.05 15.61 -2.80
CA VAL A 139 24.83 15.69 -4.26
C VAL A 139 24.75 17.17 -4.64
N PRO A 140 25.63 17.67 -5.52
CA PRO A 140 25.77 19.12 -5.82
C PRO A 140 24.72 19.58 -6.83
N VAL A 141 23.44 19.44 -6.49
CA VAL A 141 22.29 19.79 -7.32
C VAL A 141 21.23 20.52 -6.50
N ASN A 142 20.44 21.41 -7.12
CA ASN A 142 19.40 22.18 -6.43
C ASN A 142 17.98 21.93 -6.99
N ASN A 143 17.87 21.24 -8.12
CA ASN A 143 16.59 20.92 -8.76
C ASN A 143 16.68 19.61 -9.55
N LEU A 144 15.51 19.12 -10.01
CA LEU A 144 15.41 17.85 -10.71
C LEU A 144 16.20 17.83 -12.04
N LYS A 145 16.24 18.95 -12.78
CA LYS A 145 16.97 19.04 -14.04
C LYS A 145 18.48 18.89 -13.83
N GLU A 146 19.00 19.59 -12.82
CA GLU A 146 20.43 19.46 -12.43
C GLU A 146 20.76 18.06 -11.97
N PHE A 147 19.87 17.42 -11.19
CA PHE A 147 20.04 16.03 -10.73
C PHE A 147 20.15 15.07 -11.91
N ILE A 148 19.21 15.14 -12.87
CA ILE A 148 19.23 14.29 -14.07
C ILE A 148 20.53 14.51 -14.85
N ALA A 149 20.96 15.77 -15.05
CA ALA A 149 22.19 16.07 -15.75
C ALA A 149 23.43 15.53 -15.02
N TYR A 150 23.49 15.73 -13.69
CA TYR A 150 24.57 15.22 -12.85
C TYR A 150 24.65 13.70 -12.86
N ALA A 151 23.54 13.00 -12.69
CA ALA A 151 23.50 11.54 -12.71
C ALA A 151 23.94 10.97 -14.07
N LYS A 152 23.55 11.60 -15.19
CA LYS A 152 23.99 11.22 -16.53
C LYS A 152 25.49 11.42 -16.76
N ALA A 153 26.05 12.47 -16.18
CA ALA A 153 27.49 12.75 -16.26
C ALA A 153 28.32 11.83 -15.34
N ASN A 154 27.68 11.16 -14.39
CA ASN A 154 28.31 10.29 -13.39
C ASN A 154 27.63 8.90 -13.32
N PRO A 155 27.61 8.12 -14.40
CA PRO A 155 26.90 6.84 -14.44
C PRO A 155 27.48 5.87 -13.38
N GLY A 156 26.61 5.17 -12.66
CA GLY A 156 26.96 4.20 -11.61
C GLY A 156 27.59 4.78 -10.33
N LYS A 157 27.71 6.12 -10.21
CA LYS A 157 28.34 6.79 -9.04
C LYS A 157 27.37 7.03 -7.89
N LEU A 158 26.08 7.18 -8.17
CA LEU A 158 25.05 7.40 -7.18
C LEU A 158 24.35 6.13 -6.84
N ASN A 159 24.05 5.94 -5.55
CA ASN A 159 23.23 4.85 -5.06
C ASN A 159 21.84 5.38 -4.70
N TYR A 160 20.80 4.58 -4.96
CA TYR A 160 19.47 4.87 -4.47
C TYR A 160 18.96 3.81 -3.50
N ALA A 161 18.31 4.25 -2.43
CA ALA A 161 17.67 3.39 -1.47
C ALA A 161 16.27 2.99 -1.92
N SER A 162 15.85 1.77 -1.57
CA SER A 162 14.44 1.36 -1.65
C SER A 162 13.95 0.74 -0.34
N GLN A 163 12.64 0.63 -0.20
CA GLN A 163 12.00 -0.06 0.94
C GLN A 163 12.09 -1.59 0.81
N GLY A 164 12.84 -2.07 -0.16
CA GLY A 164 13.06 -3.47 -0.52
C GLY A 164 12.65 -3.77 -1.96
N ASN A 165 13.08 -4.91 -2.44
CA ASN A 165 12.76 -5.39 -3.78
C ASN A 165 11.25 -5.45 -3.98
N GLY A 166 10.75 -4.97 -5.14
CA GLY A 166 9.32 -4.92 -5.47
C GLY A 166 8.53 -3.79 -4.81
N SER A 167 9.14 -2.97 -3.94
CA SER A 167 8.45 -1.79 -3.41
C SER A 167 8.25 -0.72 -4.49
N VAL A 168 7.29 0.21 -4.27
CA VAL A 168 7.08 1.34 -5.19
C VAL A 168 8.34 2.21 -5.29
N SER A 169 9.11 2.34 -4.21
CA SER A 169 10.41 3.05 -4.26
C SER A 169 11.45 2.35 -5.14
N HIS A 170 11.44 1.01 -5.22
CA HIS A 170 12.26 0.27 -6.16
C HIS A 170 11.77 0.43 -7.60
N ILE A 171 10.55 -0.07 -7.88
CA ILE A 171 9.99 -0.08 -9.23
C ILE A 171 9.86 1.35 -9.79
N GLY A 172 9.41 2.30 -8.96
CA GLY A 172 9.29 3.70 -9.35
C GLY A 172 10.64 4.34 -9.70
N THR A 173 11.72 4.00 -8.99
CA THR A 173 13.05 4.48 -9.33
C THR A 173 13.57 3.85 -10.63
N GLU A 174 13.29 2.57 -10.89
CA GLU A 174 13.64 1.95 -12.16
C GLU A 174 12.87 2.57 -13.33
N ILE A 175 11.56 2.89 -13.17
CA ILE A 175 10.79 3.66 -14.16
C ILE A 175 11.42 5.05 -14.36
N PHE A 176 11.86 5.72 -13.28
CA PHE A 176 12.54 7.00 -13.36
C PHE A 176 13.85 6.89 -14.16
N LYS A 177 14.67 5.87 -13.91
CA LYS A 177 15.89 5.58 -14.67
C LYS A 177 15.60 5.43 -16.17
N GLN A 178 14.60 4.64 -16.51
CA GLN A 178 14.20 4.46 -17.92
C GLN A 178 13.68 5.75 -18.56
N THR A 179 12.85 6.50 -17.84
CA THR A 179 12.26 7.74 -18.35
C THR A 179 13.30 8.82 -18.59
N THR A 180 14.34 8.86 -17.75
CA THR A 180 15.36 9.92 -17.78
C THR A 180 16.68 9.49 -18.40
N GLY A 181 16.95 8.20 -18.49
CA GLY A 181 18.22 7.66 -18.96
C GLY A 181 19.39 7.85 -17.97
N VAL A 182 19.10 8.00 -16.66
CA VAL A 182 20.12 8.03 -15.60
C VAL A 182 20.52 6.62 -15.19
N ASP A 183 21.79 6.46 -14.82
CA ASP A 183 22.29 5.22 -14.24
C ASP A 183 22.67 5.45 -12.78
N ILE A 184 21.84 4.92 -11.87
CA ILE A 184 22.03 4.92 -10.41
C ILE A 184 21.80 3.51 -9.87
N VAL A 185 22.60 3.12 -8.85
CA VAL A 185 22.70 1.73 -8.36
C VAL A 185 21.69 1.48 -7.25
N HIS A 186 20.99 0.37 -7.30
CA HIS A 186 19.99 -0.03 -6.31
C HIS A 186 20.62 -0.56 -5.02
N VAL A 187 20.16 -0.07 -3.86
CA VAL A 187 20.48 -0.60 -2.53
C VAL A 187 19.16 -0.90 -1.81
N PRO A 188 18.77 -2.20 -1.70
CA PRO A 188 17.52 -2.60 -1.04
C PRO A 188 17.65 -2.61 0.48
N TYR A 189 16.60 -2.09 1.17
CA TYR A 189 16.47 -2.11 2.62
C TYR A 189 15.22 -2.88 3.06
N LYS A 190 15.17 -3.25 4.35
CA LYS A 190 13.99 -3.91 4.95
C LYS A 190 12.97 -2.87 5.43
N GLY A 191 12.54 -1.95 4.53
CA GLY A 191 11.56 -0.91 4.80
C GLY A 191 12.13 0.51 4.82
N SER A 192 11.26 1.52 5.07
CA SER A 192 11.64 2.95 5.05
C SER A 192 12.59 3.34 6.17
N GLY A 193 12.44 2.75 7.37
CA GLY A 193 13.21 3.12 8.55
C GLY A 193 14.72 2.98 8.34
N PRO A 194 15.26 1.79 8.06
CA PRO A 194 16.68 1.63 7.78
C PRO A 194 17.13 2.38 6.52
N ALA A 195 16.30 2.46 5.47
CA ALA A 195 16.63 3.20 4.24
C ALA A 195 16.91 4.68 4.52
N ILE A 196 16.01 5.36 5.24
CA ILE A 196 16.18 6.80 5.50
C ILE A 196 17.38 7.10 6.39
N GLN A 197 17.75 6.22 7.31
CA GLN A 197 18.94 6.43 8.16
C GLN A 197 20.22 6.46 7.32
N ASP A 198 20.39 5.53 6.38
CA ASP A 198 21.56 5.49 5.52
C ASP A 198 21.59 6.64 4.49
N VAL A 199 20.41 7.08 4.03
CA VAL A 199 20.32 8.28 3.18
C VAL A 199 20.71 9.53 3.96
N LEU A 200 20.27 9.70 5.20
CA LEU A 200 20.65 10.82 6.08
C LEU A 200 22.12 10.80 6.45
N ALA A 201 22.70 9.62 6.56
CA ALA A 201 24.15 9.44 6.81
C ALA A 201 24.99 9.63 5.53
N GLY A 202 24.39 9.82 4.35
CA GLY A 202 25.07 9.96 3.07
C GLY A 202 25.67 8.67 2.50
N GLN A 203 25.38 7.51 3.11
CA GLN A 203 25.82 6.20 2.59
C GLN A 203 25.14 5.88 1.26
N VAL A 204 23.89 6.34 1.11
CA VAL A 204 23.10 6.26 -0.12
C VAL A 204 22.60 7.68 -0.44
N GLN A 205 22.64 8.09 -1.71
CA GLN A 205 22.44 9.48 -2.09
C GLN A 205 21.03 9.84 -2.51
N VAL A 206 20.24 8.88 -2.98
CA VAL A 206 18.93 9.12 -3.60
C VAL A 206 17.86 8.26 -2.93
N PHE A 207 16.69 8.85 -2.66
CA PHE A 207 15.54 8.11 -2.17
C PHE A 207 14.25 8.66 -2.78
N ILE A 208 13.63 7.89 -3.69
CA ILE A 208 12.28 8.19 -4.19
C ILE A 208 11.30 7.46 -3.28
N SER A 209 10.65 8.21 -2.38
CA SER A 209 9.81 7.61 -1.33
C SER A 209 8.62 8.51 -0.99
N THR A 210 7.69 7.96 -0.21
CA THR A 210 6.48 8.68 0.21
C THR A 210 6.79 9.73 1.29
N PRO A 211 6.01 10.83 1.37
CA PRO A 211 6.18 11.90 2.36
C PRO A 211 6.37 11.43 3.80
N PRO A 212 5.61 10.45 4.34
CA PRO A 212 5.85 9.97 5.70
C PRO A 212 7.30 9.57 6.02
N SER A 213 8.03 9.15 4.99
CA SER A 213 9.43 8.72 5.17
C SER A 213 10.44 9.86 5.04
N VAL A 214 10.14 10.95 4.30
CA VAL A 214 11.15 11.95 3.91
C VAL A 214 10.76 13.40 4.22
N MET A 215 9.47 13.71 4.40
CA MET A 215 8.95 15.07 4.48
C MET A 215 9.62 15.90 5.58
N GLN A 216 9.73 15.39 6.81
CA GLN A 216 10.37 16.09 7.92
C GLN A 216 11.86 16.38 7.67
N HIS A 217 12.53 15.49 6.94
CA HIS A 217 13.94 15.66 6.60
C HIS A 217 14.13 16.68 5.46
N VAL A 218 13.16 16.76 4.54
CA VAL A 218 13.15 17.83 3.51
C VAL A 218 12.83 19.18 4.15
N GLN A 219 11.83 19.26 5.03
CA GLN A 219 11.47 20.48 5.74
C GLN A 219 12.59 21.02 6.62
N SER A 220 13.36 20.13 7.25
CA SER A 220 14.51 20.51 8.10
C SER A 220 15.82 20.73 7.32
N GLY A 221 15.80 20.61 5.98
CA GLY A 221 16.99 20.78 5.13
C GLY A 221 18.03 19.65 5.23
N LYS A 222 17.72 18.55 5.93
CA LYS A 222 18.59 17.36 6.00
C LYS A 222 18.61 16.59 4.68
N LEU A 223 17.57 16.73 3.86
CA LEU A 223 17.50 16.24 2.49
C LEU A 223 17.04 17.37 1.57
N LYS A 224 17.43 17.30 0.31
CA LYS A 224 16.91 18.17 -0.75
C LYS A 224 15.73 17.45 -1.42
N GLY A 225 14.51 18.01 -1.34
CA GLY A 225 13.37 17.58 -2.12
C GLY A 225 13.39 18.20 -3.51
N LEU A 226 13.59 17.42 -4.55
CA LEU A 226 13.74 17.93 -5.92
C LEU A 226 12.43 18.01 -6.68
N ALA A 227 11.52 17.06 -6.45
CA ALA A 227 10.16 17.08 -7.01
C ALA A 227 9.23 16.11 -6.27
N VAL A 228 7.92 16.36 -6.36
CA VAL A 228 6.87 15.39 -5.98
C VAL A 228 6.24 14.80 -7.24
N THR A 229 5.87 13.53 -7.19
CA THR A 229 5.38 12.79 -8.36
C THR A 229 3.86 12.92 -8.60
N GLY A 230 3.19 13.71 -7.78
CA GLY A 230 1.76 13.97 -7.89
C GLY A 230 1.42 15.04 -8.93
N LYS A 231 0.11 15.16 -9.21
CA LYS A 231 -0.42 16.22 -10.09
C LYS A 231 -0.29 17.62 -9.48
N ASN A 232 -0.37 17.70 -8.15
CA ASN A 232 -0.25 18.93 -7.38
C ASN A 232 0.95 18.84 -6.44
N ARG A 233 1.46 20.00 -6.02
CA ARG A 233 2.47 20.08 -4.95
C ARG A 233 1.89 19.50 -3.66
N HIS A 234 2.75 18.91 -2.86
CA HIS A 234 2.34 18.37 -1.56
C HIS A 234 2.14 19.52 -0.56
N PRO A 235 1.00 19.57 0.17
CA PRO A 235 0.70 20.66 1.12
C PRO A 235 1.78 20.87 2.17
N GLY A 236 2.37 19.79 2.71
CA GLY A 236 3.47 19.85 3.67
C GLY A 236 4.84 20.24 3.06
N MET A 237 4.94 20.35 1.74
CA MET A 237 6.17 20.73 1.03
C MET A 237 5.86 21.68 -0.15
N PRO A 238 5.24 22.85 0.10
CA PRO A 238 4.74 23.73 -0.96
C PRO A 238 5.86 24.29 -1.88
N ASN A 239 7.09 24.30 -1.39
CA ASN A 239 8.25 24.76 -2.16
C ASN A 239 8.86 23.68 -3.05
N VAL A 240 8.47 22.41 -2.91
CA VAL A 240 8.92 21.31 -3.77
C VAL A 240 7.98 21.21 -4.98
N PRO A 241 8.50 21.43 -6.21
CA PRO A 241 7.68 21.41 -7.41
C PRO A 241 7.15 19.99 -7.72
N THR A 242 6.11 19.88 -8.53
CA THR A 242 5.74 18.61 -9.15
C THR A 242 6.77 18.21 -10.21
N THR A 243 6.82 16.92 -10.56
CA THR A 243 7.68 16.45 -11.67
C THR A 243 7.32 17.15 -12.99
N ALA A 244 6.04 17.48 -13.21
CA ALA A 244 5.60 18.23 -14.36
C ALA A 244 6.15 19.66 -14.39
N GLU A 245 6.07 20.40 -13.26
CA GLU A 245 6.64 21.74 -13.11
C GLU A 245 8.18 21.71 -13.24
N ALA A 246 8.82 20.62 -12.80
CA ALA A 246 10.26 20.41 -12.91
C ALA A 246 10.72 19.90 -14.29
N GLY A 247 9.83 19.85 -15.29
CA GLY A 247 10.18 19.50 -16.68
C GLY A 247 10.12 18.01 -17.01
N LEU A 248 9.52 17.18 -16.13
CA LEU A 248 9.35 15.73 -16.33
C LEU A 248 7.87 15.30 -16.19
N PRO A 249 6.94 15.78 -17.04
CA PRO A 249 5.51 15.50 -16.92
C PRO A 249 5.14 14.02 -17.14
N SER A 250 6.01 13.26 -17.80
CA SER A 250 5.82 11.83 -18.07
C SER A 250 6.03 10.93 -16.83
N PHE A 251 6.65 11.44 -15.78
CA PHE A 251 6.91 10.68 -14.57
C PHE A 251 5.90 11.05 -13.47
N GLN A 252 4.87 10.25 -13.35
CA GLN A 252 3.88 10.32 -12.26
C GLN A 252 3.83 8.97 -11.56
N LEU A 253 3.87 9.00 -10.23
CA LEU A 253 3.89 7.80 -9.40
C LEU A 253 3.06 8.05 -8.14
N GLU A 254 2.00 7.28 -7.96
CA GLU A 254 1.21 7.24 -6.72
C GLU A 254 1.39 5.88 -6.04
N SER A 255 1.38 5.90 -4.73
CA SER A 255 1.26 4.71 -3.88
C SER A 255 -0.11 4.75 -3.21
N TRP A 256 -0.73 3.60 -3.02
CA TRP A 256 -1.97 3.52 -2.27
C TRP A 256 -1.91 2.41 -1.21
N VAL A 257 -2.73 2.58 -0.19
CA VAL A 257 -2.95 1.62 0.89
C VAL A 257 -4.44 1.31 0.96
N ALA A 258 -4.77 0.02 1.04
CA ALA A 258 -6.14 -0.46 1.12
C ALA A 258 -6.27 -1.55 2.18
N LEU A 259 -7.49 -1.73 2.69
CA LEU A 259 -7.86 -2.76 3.65
C LEU A 259 -8.56 -3.92 2.94
N TYR A 260 -8.12 -5.13 3.24
CA TYR A 260 -8.69 -6.37 2.73
C TYR A 260 -8.98 -7.36 3.85
N ALA A 261 -10.02 -8.15 3.67
CA ALA A 261 -10.25 -9.37 4.43
C ALA A 261 -9.82 -10.60 3.61
N PRO A 262 -9.66 -11.78 4.22
CA PRO A 262 -9.53 -13.04 3.49
C PRO A 262 -10.73 -13.28 2.56
N ALA A 263 -10.50 -13.93 1.43
CA ALA A 263 -11.58 -14.35 0.54
C ALA A 263 -12.60 -15.22 1.27
N GLY A 264 -13.88 -15.08 0.92
CA GLY A 264 -14.95 -15.81 1.58
C GLY A 264 -15.44 -15.21 2.91
N THR A 265 -14.92 -14.04 3.32
CA THR A 265 -15.49 -13.30 4.46
C THR A 265 -16.95 -12.95 4.18
N PRO A 266 -17.88 -13.25 5.12
CA PRO A 266 -19.32 -13.06 4.90
C PRO A 266 -19.66 -11.61 4.50
N ALA A 267 -20.57 -11.47 3.53
CA ALA A 267 -20.95 -10.15 3.01
C ALA A 267 -21.43 -9.16 4.09
N PRO A 268 -22.19 -9.56 5.13
CA PRO A 268 -22.56 -8.65 6.22
C PRO A 268 -21.35 -8.15 7.03
N VAL A 269 -20.32 -8.97 7.22
CA VAL A 269 -19.07 -8.58 7.90
C VAL A 269 -18.29 -7.57 7.05
N VAL A 270 -18.15 -7.86 5.75
CA VAL A 270 -17.53 -6.92 4.79
C VAL A 270 -18.26 -5.59 4.78
N ALA A 271 -19.60 -5.58 4.71
CA ALA A 271 -20.41 -4.37 4.73
C ALA A 271 -20.22 -3.57 6.03
N LYS A 272 -20.20 -4.23 7.19
CA LYS A 272 -19.96 -3.59 8.48
C LYS A 272 -18.58 -2.96 8.55
N LEU A 273 -17.53 -3.70 8.18
CA LEU A 273 -16.15 -3.17 8.10
C LEU A 273 -16.05 -1.98 7.15
N THR A 274 -16.62 -2.08 5.94
CA THR A 274 -16.64 -1.00 4.95
C THR A 274 -17.27 0.27 5.51
N ASN A 275 -18.44 0.15 6.12
CA ASN A 275 -19.14 1.29 6.73
C ASN A 275 -18.35 1.88 7.91
N SER A 276 -17.77 1.04 8.75
CA SER A 276 -16.98 1.48 9.90
C SER A 276 -15.70 2.20 9.44
N VAL A 277 -15.01 1.71 8.43
CA VAL A 277 -13.85 2.38 7.83
C VAL A 277 -14.24 3.72 7.23
N LYS A 278 -15.34 3.78 6.48
CA LYS A 278 -15.85 5.05 5.91
C LYS A 278 -16.11 6.08 6.99
N GLN A 279 -16.77 5.70 8.08
CA GLN A 279 -17.04 6.57 9.23
C GLN A 279 -15.73 7.02 9.90
N SER A 280 -14.80 6.11 10.11
CA SER A 280 -13.50 6.39 10.73
C SER A 280 -12.71 7.44 9.93
N LEU A 281 -12.61 7.26 8.62
CA LEU A 281 -11.85 8.17 7.74
C LEU A 281 -12.52 9.55 7.57
N ALA A 282 -13.82 9.69 7.90
CA ALA A 282 -14.55 10.95 7.84
C ALA A 282 -14.38 11.82 9.08
N LEU A 283 -13.73 11.33 10.14
CA LEU A 283 -13.54 12.10 11.38
C LEU A 283 -12.53 13.24 11.14
N PRO A 284 -12.83 14.48 11.57
CA PRO A 284 -11.98 15.65 11.32
C PRO A 284 -10.54 15.48 11.83
N GLU A 285 -10.38 14.91 13.02
CA GLU A 285 -9.05 14.66 13.63
C GLU A 285 -8.18 13.70 12.81
N ILE A 286 -8.78 12.84 12.00
CA ILE A 286 -8.02 11.92 11.14
C ILE A 286 -7.43 12.66 9.96
N LYS A 287 -8.17 13.63 9.42
CA LYS A 287 -7.66 14.48 8.35
C LYS A 287 -6.44 15.28 8.82
N GLU A 288 -6.52 15.91 9.99
CA GLU A 288 -5.39 16.67 10.56
C GLU A 288 -4.17 15.78 10.79
N ARG A 289 -4.36 14.58 11.34
CA ARG A 289 -3.28 13.60 11.55
C ARG A 289 -2.69 13.09 10.25
N ALA A 290 -3.52 12.87 9.23
CA ALA A 290 -3.07 12.43 7.91
C ALA A 290 -2.24 13.52 7.22
N ASP A 291 -2.71 14.78 7.24
CA ASP A 291 -2.02 15.93 6.70
C ASP A 291 -0.64 16.12 7.39
N ALA A 292 -0.61 16.04 8.72
CA ALA A 292 0.63 16.12 9.50
C ALA A 292 1.62 14.98 9.18
N ALA A 293 1.11 13.79 8.87
CA ALA A 293 1.90 12.63 8.46
C ALA A 293 2.28 12.64 6.97
N GLY A 294 1.78 13.58 6.17
CA GLY A 294 2.03 13.65 4.74
C GLY A 294 1.28 12.58 3.94
N VAL A 295 0.08 12.21 4.38
CA VAL A 295 -0.75 11.17 3.76
C VAL A 295 -2.08 11.78 3.31
N GLU A 296 -2.52 11.51 2.10
CA GLU A 296 -3.83 11.92 1.61
C GLU A 296 -4.86 10.82 1.92
N LEU A 297 -5.91 11.16 2.67
CA LEU A 297 -7.05 10.27 2.86
C LEU A 297 -7.86 10.19 1.56
N ARG A 298 -8.10 8.97 1.09
CA ARG A 298 -8.93 8.73 -0.10
C ARG A 298 -9.75 7.46 0.10
N TYR A 299 -11.03 7.64 0.39
CA TYR A 299 -11.94 6.52 0.52
C TYR A 299 -12.46 6.06 -0.84
N LEU A 300 -12.25 4.78 -1.17
CA LEU A 300 -12.96 4.06 -2.22
C LEU A 300 -13.58 2.82 -1.61
N GLY A 301 -14.85 2.55 -1.93
CA GLY A 301 -15.54 1.34 -1.46
C GLY A 301 -15.03 0.07 -2.16
N PRO A 302 -15.53 -1.12 -1.76
CA PRO A 302 -15.03 -2.42 -2.23
C PRO A 302 -14.96 -2.55 -3.76
N ASN A 303 -16.04 -2.22 -4.46
CA ASN A 303 -16.12 -2.33 -5.92
C ASN A 303 -15.14 -1.39 -6.64
N GLN A 304 -14.95 -0.18 -6.11
CA GLN A 304 -14.02 0.80 -6.69
C GLN A 304 -12.57 0.38 -6.44
N THR A 305 -12.28 -0.19 -5.25
CA THR A 305 -10.96 -0.72 -4.91
C THR A 305 -10.62 -1.92 -5.78
N ASP A 306 -11.55 -2.84 -6.00
CA ASP A 306 -11.38 -3.97 -6.92
C ASP A 306 -11.13 -3.51 -8.38
N ALA A 307 -11.90 -2.54 -8.85
CA ALA A 307 -11.73 -1.98 -10.19
C ALA A 307 -10.35 -1.30 -10.36
N LEU A 308 -9.86 -0.60 -9.32
CA LEU A 308 -8.53 0.00 -9.32
C LEU A 308 -7.45 -1.08 -9.47
N VAL A 309 -7.49 -2.15 -8.68
CA VAL A 309 -6.53 -3.26 -8.74
C VAL A 309 -6.52 -3.91 -10.13
N LYS A 310 -7.71 -4.24 -10.67
CA LYS A 310 -7.85 -4.84 -12.00
C LYS A 310 -7.29 -3.94 -13.11
N LYS A 311 -7.41 -2.62 -12.97
CA LYS A 311 -6.83 -1.64 -13.89
C LYS A 311 -5.31 -1.56 -13.76
N GLU A 312 -4.78 -1.63 -12.56
CA GLU A 312 -3.36 -1.43 -12.30
C GLU A 312 -2.50 -2.67 -12.57
N LEU A 313 -3.01 -3.87 -12.37
CA LEU A 313 -2.26 -5.11 -12.61
C LEU A 313 -1.57 -5.16 -13.99
N PRO A 314 -2.27 -4.91 -15.12
CA PRO A 314 -1.62 -4.91 -16.43
C PRO A 314 -0.63 -3.75 -16.62
N PHE A 315 -0.89 -2.58 -16.01
CA PHE A 315 0.03 -1.45 -16.04
C PHE A 315 1.35 -1.79 -15.36
N TRP A 316 1.29 -2.32 -14.12
CA TRP A 316 2.49 -2.70 -13.38
C TRP A 316 3.24 -3.86 -14.03
N HIS A 317 2.50 -4.82 -14.61
CA HIS A 317 3.12 -5.90 -15.38
C HIS A 317 3.97 -5.37 -16.55
N LYS A 318 3.41 -4.43 -17.33
CA LYS A 318 4.12 -3.78 -18.43
C LYS A 318 5.35 -3.00 -17.94
N ALA A 319 5.19 -2.21 -16.87
CA ALA A 319 6.25 -1.39 -16.31
C ALA A 319 7.41 -2.23 -15.76
N ILE A 320 7.11 -3.29 -15.00
CA ILE A 320 8.11 -4.20 -14.42
C ILE A 320 8.87 -4.96 -15.51
N LYS A 321 8.17 -5.49 -16.51
CA LYS A 321 8.82 -6.15 -17.65
C LYS A 321 9.75 -5.21 -18.44
N ALA A 322 9.30 -3.98 -18.69
CA ALA A 322 10.11 -3.00 -19.38
C ALA A 322 11.37 -2.60 -18.57
N SER A 323 11.29 -2.68 -17.23
CA SER A 323 12.41 -2.31 -16.34
C SER A 323 13.44 -3.42 -16.13
N ASN A 324 13.26 -4.61 -16.71
CA ASN A 324 14.11 -5.79 -16.50
C ASN A 324 14.40 -6.03 -15.00
N ILE A 325 13.44 -5.73 -14.13
CA ILE A 325 13.58 -5.93 -12.68
C ILE A 325 13.54 -7.42 -12.41
N THR A 326 14.65 -7.95 -11.89
CA THR A 326 14.75 -9.31 -11.35
C THR A 326 14.82 -9.23 -9.83
N LEU A 327 14.20 -10.19 -9.17
CA LEU A 327 14.38 -10.41 -7.73
C LEU A 327 15.41 -11.52 -7.58
N ASP A 328 16.65 -11.13 -7.29
CA ASP A 328 17.71 -12.07 -6.96
C ASP A 328 17.50 -12.67 -5.56
#